data_b1ffcca638a95531909a5f4678e46bd5
#
_entry.id   b1ffcca638a95531909a5f4678e46bd5
#
_cell.length_a   1.000
_cell.length_b   1.000
_cell.length_c   1.000
_cell.angle_alpha   90.00
_cell.angle_beta   90.00
_cell.angle_gamma   90.00
#
_symmetry.space_group_name_H-M   'P 1'
#
loop_
_entity.id
_entity.type
_entity.pdbx_description
1 polymer ?
#
loop_
_entity_poly.entity_id
_entity_poly.type
_entity_poly.pdbx_seq_one_letter_code
_entity_poly.pdbx_strand_id
1 'polypeptide(L)'
;MPARSGGRQAAFPAILDPVRRMAHGCASSAWTIGFYALHNWMLALFDELAQEGAFATHPFLAPAPLAPTGRGVPTGGGVRLTGRWSWATG
;
A
#
# COMPACT_ATOMS: atom_id res chain seq x y z
N MET A 1 -6.08 -6.51 -0.35
CA MET A 1 -6.31 -6.54 -1.80
C MET A 1 -7.68 -7.16 -2.06
N PRO A 2 -8.49 -6.60 -2.97
CA PRO A 2 -9.81 -7.12 -3.32
C PRO A 2 -9.77 -8.53 -3.93
N ALA A 3 -10.87 -9.28 -3.79
CA ALA A 3 -10.96 -10.64 -4.35
C ALA A 3 -10.84 -10.64 -5.89
N ARG A 4 -11.44 -9.65 -6.58
CA ARG A 4 -11.36 -9.47 -8.03
C ARG A 4 -9.91 -9.29 -8.54
N SER A 5 -9.01 -8.85 -7.66
CA SER A 5 -7.58 -8.67 -7.97
C SER A 5 -6.71 -9.78 -7.38
N GLY A 6 -7.28 -10.96 -7.10
CA GLY A 6 -6.56 -12.12 -6.56
C GLY A 6 -6.31 -12.08 -5.05
N GLY A 7 -6.83 -11.09 -4.33
CA GLY A 7 -6.72 -10.99 -2.88
C GLY A 7 -7.79 -11.78 -2.13
N ARG A 8 -7.63 -11.88 -0.81
CA ARG A 8 -8.60 -12.54 0.08
C ARG A 8 -9.72 -11.64 0.57
N GLN A 9 -9.64 -10.33 0.30
CA GLN A 9 -10.60 -9.32 0.80
C GLN A 9 -10.85 -9.43 2.32
N ALA A 10 -9.81 -9.84 3.05
CA ALA A 10 -9.88 -10.00 4.49
C ALA A 10 -10.00 -8.65 5.20
N ALA A 11 -10.62 -8.64 6.37
CA ALA A 11 -10.65 -7.45 7.23
C ALA A 11 -9.22 -7.03 7.64
N PHE A 12 -9.01 -5.74 7.85
CA PHE A 12 -7.69 -5.17 8.17
C PHE A 12 -6.98 -5.90 9.32
N PRO A 13 -7.62 -6.27 10.44
CA PRO A 13 -6.93 -6.97 11.53
C PRO A 13 -6.36 -8.34 11.15
N ALA A 14 -6.80 -8.95 10.06
CA ALA A 14 -6.30 -10.26 9.62
C ALA A 14 -4.80 -10.28 9.27
N ILE A 15 -4.18 -9.10 9.07
CA ILE A 15 -2.73 -8.97 8.84
C ILE A 15 -1.92 -9.21 10.12
N LEU A 16 -2.49 -8.97 11.30
CA LEU A 16 -1.73 -8.90 12.56
C LEU A 16 -1.10 -10.24 12.92
N ASP A 17 -1.83 -11.36 12.81
CA ASP A 17 -1.31 -12.66 13.21
C ASP A 17 -0.19 -13.18 12.26
N PRO A 18 -0.32 -13.13 10.93
CA PRO A 18 0.80 -13.47 10.04
C PRO A 18 2.04 -12.62 10.29
N VAL A 19 1.90 -11.31 10.45
CA VAL A 19 3.04 -10.41 10.69
C VAL A 19 3.69 -10.72 12.04
N ARG A 20 2.91 -10.97 13.09
CA ARG A 20 3.43 -11.34 14.39
C ARG A 20 4.21 -12.67 14.34
N ARG A 21 3.69 -13.67 13.64
CA ARG A 21 4.40 -14.96 13.46
C ARG A 21 5.70 -14.79 12.70
N MET A 22 5.72 -13.99 11.64
CA MET A 22 6.95 -13.70 10.90
C MET A 22 7.99 -12.96 11.76
N ALA A 23 7.54 -12.08 12.66
CA ALA A 23 8.44 -11.33 13.53
C ALA A 23 9.26 -12.20 14.48
N HIS A 24 8.79 -13.40 14.82
CA HIS A 24 9.58 -14.38 15.59
C HIS A 24 10.81 -14.88 14.82
N GLY A 25 10.76 -14.93 13.49
CA GLY A 25 11.91 -15.31 12.66
C GLY A 25 12.75 -14.10 12.23
N CYS A 26 12.09 -13.03 11.78
CA CYS A 26 12.76 -11.82 11.33
C CYS A 26 11.84 -10.60 11.45
N ALA A 27 12.11 -9.72 12.40
CA ALA A 27 11.31 -8.52 12.64
C ALA A 27 11.34 -7.56 11.44
N SER A 28 12.48 -7.39 10.77
CA SER A 28 12.61 -6.51 9.60
C SER A 28 11.77 -7.00 8.42
N SER A 29 11.77 -8.30 8.15
CA SER A 29 10.93 -8.90 7.11
C SER A 29 9.44 -8.76 7.44
N ALA A 30 9.06 -9.01 8.68
CA ALA A 30 7.69 -8.85 9.15
C ALA A 30 7.21 -7.40 9.01
N TRP A 31 8.05 -6.44 9.34
CA TRP A 31 7.79 -5.01 9.19
C TRP A 31 7.51 -4.67 7.72
N THR A 32 8.43 -5.00 6.82
CA THR A 32 8.33 -4.69 5.40
C THR A 32 7.09 -5.32 4.75
N ILE A 33 6.84 -6.61 5.01
CA ILE A 33 5.67 -7.32 4.47
C ILE A 33 4.37 -6.77 5.06
N GLY A 34 4.38 -6.40 6.34
CA GLY A 34 3.27 -5.73 7.00
C GLY A 34 2.89 -4.43 6.30
N PHE A 35 3.87 -3.60 5.94
CA PHE A 35 3.64 -2.37 5.18
C PHE A 35 3.11 -2.64 3.77
N TYR A 36 3.65 -3.59 3.03
CA TYR A 36 3.11 -3.93 1.72
C TYR A 36 1.65 -4.38 1.79
N ALA A 37 1.29 -5.18 2.77
CA ALA A 37 -0.10 -5.59 2.95
C ALA A 37 -1.01 -4.43 3.36
N LEU A 38 -0.52 -3.50 4.22
CA LEU A 38 -1.20 -2.26 4.57
C LEU A 38 -1.43 -1.36 3.36
N HIS A 39 -0.40 -1.17 2.52
CA HIS A 39 -0.51 -0.34 1.32
C HIS A 39 -1.50 -0.91 0.31
N ASN A 40 -1.53 -2.23 0.13
CA ASN A 40 -2.57 -2.89 -0.68
C ASN A 40 -3.97 -2.70 -0.10
N TRP A 41 -4.12 -2.71 1.23
CA TRP A 41 -5.39 -2.43 1.88
C TRP A 41 -5.81 -0.96 1.68
N MET A 42 -4.89 -0.01 1.84
CA MET A 42 -5.15 1.42 1.60
C MET A 42 -5.56 1.68 0.15
N LEU A 43 -4.86 1.07 -0.81
CA LEU A 43 -5.20 1.20 -2.24
C LEU A 43 -6.60 0.68 -2.54
N ALA A 44 -7.06 -0.36 -1.84
CA ALA A 44 -8.41 -0.88 -1.98
C ALA A 44 -9.53 0.06 -1.50
N LEU A 45 -9.18 1.20 -0.89
CA LEU A 45 -10.11 2.26 -0.50
C LEU A 45 -10.31 3.31 -1.60
N PHE A 46 -9.49 3.29 -2.66
CA PHE A 46 -9.62 4.19 -3.80
C PHE A 46 -10.72 3.71 -4.76
N ASP A 47 -11.02 4.51 -5.79
CA ASP A 47 -11.96 4.12 -6.83
C ASP A 47 -11.46 2.90 -7.64
N GLU A 48 -12.38 2.23 -8.34
CA GLU A 48 -12.07 1.00 -9.06
C GLU A 48 -11.08 1.19 -10.19
N LEU A 49 -11.14 2.32 -10.89
CA LEU A 49 -10.21 2.61 -12.00
C LEU A 49 -8.77 2.75 -11.51
N ALA A 50 -8.57 3.43 -10.38
CA ALA A 50 -7.26 3.52 -9.73
C ALA A 50 -6.75 2.16 -9.27
N GLN A 51 -7.64 1.32 -8.72
CA GLN A 51 -7.31 -0.04 -8.30
C GLN A 51 -6.93 -0.94 -9.48
N GLU A 52 -7.65 -0.88 -10.60
CA GLU A 52 -7.35 -1.65 -11.81
C GLU A 52 -5.95 -1.35 -12.34
N GLY A 53 -5.60 -0.07 -12.45
CA GLY A 53 -4.27 0.34 -12.90
C GLY A 53 -3.16 -0.15 -11.98
N ALA A 54 -3.35 -0.06 -10.67
CA ALA A 54 -2.34 -0.42 -9.69
C ALA A 54 -2.21 -1.94 -9.49
N PHE A 55 -3.32 -2.69 -9.56
CA PHE A 55 -3.32 -4.15 -9.43
C PHE A 55 -3.13 -4.90 -10.76
N ALA A 56 -2.92 -4.20 -11.87
CA ALA A 56 -2.67 -4.82 -13.17
C ALA A 56 -1.39 -5.69 -13.18
N THR A 57 -0.41 -5.32 -12.37
CA THR A 57 0.83 -6.07 -12.19
C THR A 57 0.91 -6.61 -10.77
N HIS A 58 0.82 -7.91 -10.59
CA HIS A 58 0.91 -8.57 -9.29
C HIS A 58 2.33 -9.06 -8.99
N PRO A 59 2.74 -9.00 -7.72
CA PRO A 59 2.15 -8.32 -6.57
C PRO A 59 2.37 -6.80 -6.63
N PHE A 60 1.41 -6.00 -6.12
CA PHE A 60 1.59 -4.56 -5.95
C PHE A 60 2.46 -4.30 -4.71
N LEU A 61 3.72 -4.00 -4.95
CA LEU A 61 4.70 -3.69 -3.92
C LEU A 61 5.11 -2.23 -4.07
N ALA A 62 4.59 -1.38 -3.22
CA ALA A 62 4.88 0.05 -3.26
C ALA A 62 5.15 0.60 -1.86
N PRO A 63 6.24 1.35 -1.68
CA PRO A 63 6.42 2.16 -0.49
C PRO A 63 5.41 3.30 -0.48
N ALA A 64 4.91 3.67 0.69
CA ALA A 64 3.98 4.80 0.83
C ALA A 64 4.32 5.61 2.08
N PRO A 65 5.05 6.71 1.94
CA PRO A 65 5.26 7.64 3.04
C PRO A 65 3.94 8.33 3.37
N LEU A 66 3.51 8.26 4.63
CA LEU A 66 2.26 8.85 5.10
C LEU A 66 2.41 10.31 5.56
N ALA A 67 3.64 10.82 5.66
CA ALA A 67 3.88 12.20 6.04
C ALA A 67 3.39 13.14 4.93
N PRO A 68 2.48 14.11 5.23
CA PRO A 68 1.87 14.99 4.22
C PRO A 68 2.80 16.16 3.85
N THR A 69 4.01 15.84 3.40
CA THR A 69 5.03 16.83 3.02
C THR A 69 4.94 17.25 1.55
N GLY A 70 4.08 16.60 0.77
CA GLY A 70 3.85 16.92 -0.63
C GLY A 70 2.71 17.90 -0.84
N ARG A 71 2.73 18.59 -1.98
CA ARG A 71 1.66 19.47 -2.46
C ARG A 71 1.14 18.97 -3.80
N GLY A 72 -0.15 18.65 -3.86
CA GLY A 72 -0.86 18.34 -5.08
C GLY A 72 -1.59 19.57 -5.62
N VAL A 73 -1.42 19.86 -6.90
CA VAL A 73 -2.15 20.93 -7.59
C VAL A 73 -2.91 20.32 -8.77
N PRO A 74 -4.25 20.43 -8.84
CA PRO A 74 -5.03 19.95 -9.97
C PRO A 74 -4.55 20.58 -11.27
N THR A 75 -4.54 19.78 -12.35
CA THR A 75 -4.25 20.20 -13.72
C THR A 75 -5.31 19.63 -14.66
N GLY A 76 -5.34 20.06 -15.91
CA GLY A 76 -6.33 19.58 -16.88
C GLY A 76 -6.30 18.07 -17.21
N GLY A 77 -5.26 17.35 -16.77
CA GLY A 77 -5.11 15.90 -17.03
C GLY A 77 -4.78 15.08 -15.78
N GLY A 78 -4.93 15.68 -14.56
CA GLY A 78 -4.60 14.97 -13.33
C GLY A 78 -4.14 15.92 -12.22
N VAL A 79 -3.13 15.51 -11.48
CA VAL A 79 -2.56 16.28 -10.37
C VAL A 79 -1.05 16.41 -10.55
N ARG A 80 -0.54 17.63 -10.50
CA ARG A 80 0.90 17.87 -10.40
C ARG A 80 1.32 17.76 -8.93
N LEU A 81 2.12 16.74 -8.62
CA LEU A 81 2.64 16.50 -7.29
C LEU A 81 4.05 17.07 -7.17
N THR A 82 4.28 17.85 -6.12
CA THR A 82 5.61 18.39 -5.76
C THR A 82 5.86 18.12 -4.28
N GLY A 83 7.02 17.58 -3.94
CA GLY A 83 7.37 17.30 -2.55
C GLY A 83 8.67 16.55 -2.40
N ARG A 84 9.07 16.37 -1.14
CA ARG A 84 10.21 15.55 -0.75
C ARG A 84 9.80 14.72 0.46
N TRP A 85 10.03 13.42 0.37
CA TRP A 85 9.73 12.47 1.44
C TRP A 85 11.01 11.83 1.93
N SER A 86 11.19 11.76 3.24
CA SER A 86 12.44 11.31 3.86
C SER A 86 12.54 9.79 3.98
N TRP A 87 11.41 9.12 4.19
CA TRP A 87 11.35 7.68 4.48
C TRP A 87 10.20 7.03 3.72
N ALA A 88 10.47 5.87 3.17
CA ALA A 88 9.46 5.01 2.58
C ALA A 88 9.87 3.57 2.83
N THR A 89 9.12 2.81 3.66
CA THR A 89 9.38 1.40 3.92
C THR A 89 8.97 0.55 2.71
N GLY A 90 9.88 -0.26 2.21
CA GLY A 90 9.66 -1.18 1.08
C GLY A 90 10.50 -0.89 -0.14
#